data_21448d2bee924b1b98dba8e76f3af1ab
#
_entry.id   21448d2bee924b1b98dba8e76f3af1ab
#
_cell.length_a   1.000
_cell.length_b   1.000
_cell.length_c   1.000
_cell.angle_alpha   90.00
_cell.angle_beta   90.00
_cell.angle_gamma   90.00
#
_symmetry.space_group_name_H-M   'P 1'
#
loop_
_entity.id
_entity.type
_entity.pdbx_description
1 polymer ?
#
loop_
_entity_poly.entity_id
_entity_poly.type
_entity_poly.pdbx_seq_one_letter_code
_entity_poly.pdbx_strand_id
1 'polypeptide(L)'
;METKYLTFDDGRRLAYQLNQGTGPLIVFLSGHGSDMFGSKAEALADYCLKAGRAFLRFDYTGHGLSSGAFLDGTISSWTKDATDILEKLADDKVILVGSSLGGWIMLNLAKANPHKMAGLIRIAAAPDFTETLIWQNLSADQQEEMAQTGQIALPNPYADEDVIYPYTLITDGRDNLLLDKPLDITCSIILHQGMADHEVPWQTACAIAEVVSSDNVHINLVKASGHRFSSDEEIAMIIHSLESLLADPS
;
A
#
# COMPACT_ATOMS: atom_id res chain seq x y z
N MET A 1 2.25 -0.42 -21.23
CA MET A 1 1.24 -1.51 -20.99
C MET A 1 -0.15 -0.96 -21.29
N GLU A 2 -1.07 -1.79 -21.78
CA GLU A 2 -2.46 -1.41 -22.04
C GLU A 2 -3.28 -1.48 -20.75
N THR A 3 -4.17 -0.49 -20.51
CA THR A 3 -5.11 -0.53 -19.40
C THR A 3 -6.29 -1.44 -19.73
N LYS A 4 -6.55 -2.39 -18.86
CA LYS A 4 -7.66 -3.34 -18.92
C LYS A 4 -8.57 -3.15 -17.71
N TYR A 5 -9.74 -3.78 -17.76
CA TYR A 5 -10.73 -3.68 -16.69
C TYR A 5 -11.25 -5.07 -16.29
N LEU A 6 -11.39 -5.30 -14.99
CA LEU A 6 -12.18 -6.39 -14.44
C LEU A 6 -13.50 -5.82 -13.89
N THR A 7 -14.60 -6.45 -14.25
CA THR A 7 -15.92 -6.14 -13.72
C THR A 7 -16.37 -7.29 -12.81
N PHE A 8 -16.83 -6.94 -11.62
CA PHE A 8 -17.28 -7.87 -10.59
C PHE A 8 -18.81 -7.85 -10.49
N ASP A 9 -19.40 -8.93 -9.95
CA ASP A 9 -20.84 -9.11 -9.83
C ASP A 9 -21.52 -8.06 -8.96
N ASP A 10 -20.77 -7.41 -8.05
CA ASP A 10 -21.22 -6.30 -7.21
C ASP A 10 -21.20 -4.94 -7.93
N GLY A 11 -20.87 -4.90 -9.22
CA GLY A 11 -20.85 -3.71 -10.07
C GLY A 11 -19.54 -2.93 -10.05
N ARG A 12 -18.56 -3.29 -9.20
CA ARG A 12 -17.22 -2.67 -9.25
C ARG A 12 -16.55 -2.98 -10.58
N ARG A 13 -15.83 -1.99 -11.10
CA ARG A 13 -14.97 -2.09 -12.28
C ARG A 13 -13.59 -1.56 -11.94
N LEU A 14 -12.60 -2.45 -11.86
CA LEU A 14 -11.24 -2.11 -11.49
C LEU A 14 -10.35 -2.05 -12.73
N ALA A 15 -9.62 -0.92 -12.86
CA ALA A 15 -8.63 -0.70 -13.89
C ALA A 15 -7.30 -1.33 -13.48
N TYR A 16 -6.63 -2.01 -14.41
CA TYR A 16 -5.33 -2.60 -14.17
C TYR A 16 -4.45 -2.63 -15.41
N GLN A 17 -3.15 -2.78 -15.18
CA GLN A 17 -2.16 -3.07 -16.22
C GLN A 17 -1.35 -4.29 -15.80
N LEU A 18 -1.27 -5.28 -16.66
CA LEU A 18 -0.53 -6.53 -16.44
C LEU A 18 0.50 -6.73 -17.53
N ASN A 19 1.77 -6.85 -17.14
CA ASN A 19 2.83 -7.36 -17.99
C ASN A 19 3.07 -8.83 -17.69
N GLN A 20 2.98 -9.67 -18.70
CA GLN A 20 3.35 -11.09 -18.58
C GLN A 20 4.87 -11.24 -18.53
N GLY A 21 5.36 -12.21 -17.76
CA GLY A 21 6.80 -12.41 -17.58
C GLY A 21 7.10 -13.67 -16.79
N THR A 22 8.34 -13.80 -16.33
CA THR A 22 8.82 -14.96 -15.56
C THR A 22 8.94 -14.63 -14.06
N GLY A 23 8.88 -15.68 -13.22
CA GLY A 23 9.00 -15.61 -11.76
C GLY A 23 7.67 -15.25 -11.08
N PRO A 24 7.69 -14.96 -9.78
CA PRO A 24 6.50 -14.54 -9.05
C PRO A 24 5.95 -13.23 -9.64
N LEU A 25 4.62 -13.08 -9.61
CA LEU A 25 3.97 -11.84 -10.04
C LEU A 25 4.32 -10.73 -9.04
N ILE A 26 4.92 -9.65 -9.54
CA ILE A 26 5.22 -8.46 -8.76
C ILE A 26 4.00 -7.55 -8.83
N VAL A 27 3.44 -7.16 -7.67
CA VAL A 27 2.20 -6.37 -7.60
C VAL A 27 2.47 -5.06 -6.87
N PHE A 28 2.18 -3.94 -7.52
CA PHE A 28 2.28 -2.62 -6.89
C PHE A 28 0.93 -2.18 -6.33
N LEU A 29 0.95 -1.77 -5.05
CA LEU A 29 -0.18 -1.29 -4.28
C LEU A 29 0.04 0.21 -3.97
N SER A 30 -0.80 1.07 -4.56
CA SER A 30 -0.65 2.54 -4.47
C SER A 30 -1.07 3.09 -3.10
N GLY A 31 -0.69 4.35 -2.83
CA GLY A 31 -1.07 5.11 -1.64
C GLY A 31 -2.48 5.71 -1.72
N HIS A 32 -2.94 6.26 -0.61
CA HIS A 32 -4.21 6.97 -0.49
C HIS A 32 -4.26 8.18 -1.45
N GLY A 33 -5.33 8.26 -2.25
CA GLY A 33 -5.48 9.31 -3.25
C GLY A 33 -4.50 9.25 -4.44
N SER A 34 -3.71 8.17 -4.56
CA SER A 34 -2.80 7.92 -5.69
C SER A 34 -3.41 6.96 -6.70
N ASP A 35 -2.83 6.90 -7.89
CA ASP A 35 -3.21 5.97 -8.94
C ASP A 35 -2.06 5.04 -9.36
N MET A 36 -2.34 4.13 -10.28
CA MET A 36 -1.36 3.16 -10.80
C MET A 36 -0.28 3.78 -11.72
N PHE A 37 -0.32 5.08 -12.00
CA PHE A 37 0.63 5.80 -12.85
C PHE A 37 1.65 6.65 -12.04
N GLY A 38 1.66 6.54 -10.72
CA GLY A 38 2.65 7.20 -9.90
C GLY A 38 4.09 6.79 -10.24
N SER A 39 5.07 7.67 -9.98
CA SER A 39 6.48 7.50 -10.38
C SER A 39 7.09 6.15 -9.97
N LYS A 40 6.81 5.66 -8.77
CA LYS A 40 7.28 4.34 -8.28
C LYS A 40 6.67 3.19 -9.09
N ALA A 41 5.37 3.26 -9.36
CA ALA A 41 4.66 2.24 -10.14
C ALA A 41 5.17 2.20 -11.58
N GLU A 42 5.44 3.36 -12.19
CA GLU A 42 6.00 3.44 -13.54
C GLU A 42 7.43 2.91 -13.62
N ALA A 43 8.28 3.31 -12.68
CA ALA A 43 9.67 2.83 -12.63
C ALA A 43 9.76 1.31 -12.45
N LEU A 44 8.93 0.73 -11.57
CA LEU A 44 8.85 -0.72 -11.40
C LEU A 44 8.30 -1.42 -12.63
N ALA A 45 7.29 -0.84 -13.29
CA ALA A 45 6.74 -1.36 -14.54
C ALA A 45 7.79 -1.42 -15.65
N ASP A 46 8.56 -0.33 -15.81
CA ASP A 46 9.65 -0.24 -16.79
C ASP A 46 10.78 -1.23 -16.50
N TYR A 47 11.18 -1.34 -15.23
CA TYR A 47 12.17 -2.32 -14.81
C TYR A 47 11.69 -3.75 -15.12
N CYS A 48 10.50 -4.12 -14.70
CA CYS A 48 9.95 -5.46 -14.88
C CYS A 48 9.79 -5.80 -16.37
N LEU A 49 9.34 -4.85 -17.20
CA LEU A 49 9.24 -5.04 -18.64
C LEU A 49 10.62 -5.32 -19.26
N LYS A 50 11.65 -4.55 -18.91
CA LYS A 50 13.03 -4.73 -19.42
C LYS A 50 13.65 -6.03 -18.94
N ALA A 51 13.37 -6.44 -17.70
CA ALA A 51 13.88 -7.67 -17.10
C ALA A 51 13.05 -8.92 -17.44
N GLY A 52 11.98 -8.80 -18.24
CA GLY A 52 11.09 -9.91 -18.59
C GLY A 52 10.32 -10.50 -17.40
N ARG A 53 10.02 -9.69 -16.38
CA ARG A 53 9.31 -10.10 -15.16
C ARG A 53 7.81 -9.82 -15.25
N ALA A 54 6.99 -10.68 -14.62
CA ALA A 54 5.57 -10.44 -14.51
C ALA A 54 5.31 -9.28 -13.53
N PHE A 55 4.47 -8.31 -13.94
CA PHE A 55 4.18 -7.12 -13.13
C PHE A 55 2.72 -6.70 -13.28
N LEU A 56 2.07 -6.40 -12.15
CA LEU A 56 0.70 -5.93 -12.05
C LEU A 56 0.66 -4.62 -11.27
N ARG A 57 -0.09 -3.65 -11.79
CA ARG A 57 -0.52 -2.45 -11.08
C ARG A 57 -2.00 -2.20 -11.36
N PHE A 58 -2.72 -1.64 -10.42
CA PHE A 58 -4.16 -1.40 -10.55
C PHE A 58 -4.60 -0.22 -9.67
N ASP A 59 -5.79 0.28 -9.97
CA ASP A 59 -6.46 1.29 -9.15
C ASP A 59 -7.52 0.64 -8.27
N TYR A 60 -7.56 1.01 -6.98
CA TYR A 60 -8.66 0.62 -6.10
C TYR A 60 -9.96 1.32 -6.51
N THR A 61 -11.09 0.83 -6.02
CA THR A 61 -12.37 1.54 -6.12
C THR A 61 -12.22 2.99 -5.65
N GLY A 62 -12.73 3.93 -6.45
CA GLY A 62 -12.63 5.36 -6.18
C GLY A 62 -11.26 6.00 -6.48
N HIS A 63 -10.29 5.24 -6.98
CA HIS A 63 -8.98 5.75 -7.40
C HIS A 63 -8.82 5.68 -8.92
N GLY A 64 -8.04 6.60 -9.47
CA GLY A 64 -7.58 6.62 -10.86
C GLY A 64 -8.69 6.34 -11.88
N LEU A 65 -8.57 5.23 -12.62
CA LEU A 65 -9.50 4.82 -13.67
C LEU A 65 -10.55 3.79 -13.22
N SER A 66 -10.53 3.38 -11.96
CA SER A 66 -11.52 2.46 -11.38
C SER A 66 -12.83 3.17 -11.07
N SER A 67 -13.92 2.40 -11.00
CA SER A 67 -15.25 2.93 -10.65
C SER A 67 -15.37 3.27 -9.17
N GLY A 68 -16.46 3.96 -8.80
CA GLY A 68 -16.79 4.33 -7.43
C GLY A 68 -16.36 5.75 -7.07
N ALA A 69 -16.74 6.21 -5.88
CA ALA A 69 -16.31 7.49 -5.34
C ALA A 69 -15.21 7.28 -4.29
N PHE A 70 -14.21 8.16 -4.30
CA PHE A 70 -13.06 8.06 -3.39
C PHE A 70 -13.47 8.12 -1.93
N LEU A 71 -14.45 8.97 -1.58
CA LEU A 71 -14.93 9.15 -0.22
C LEU A 71 -15.76 7.97 0.33
N ASP A 72 -16.18 7.04 -0.53
CA ASP A 72 -16.86 5.81 -0.12
C ASP A 72 -15.87 4.68 0.22
N GLY A 73 -14.59 4.89 -0.09
CA GLY A 73 -13.54 3.89 0.10
C GLY A 73 -13.15 3.71 1.56
N THR A 74 -12.82 2.48 1.92
CA THR A 74 -12.37 2.09 3.27
C THR A 74 -11.20 1.11 3.17
N ILE A 75 -10.53 0.85 4.29
CA ILE A 75 -9.42 -0.14 4.35
C ILE A 75 -9.93 -1.52 3.93
N SER A 76 -11.11 -1.91 4.41
CA SER A 76 -11.75 -3.19 4.05
C SER A 76 -12.09 -3.27 2.56
N SER A 77 -12.68 -2.20 1.99
CA SER A 77 -13.07 -2.19 0.59
C SER A 77 -11.84 -2.25 -0.35
N TRP A 78 -10.79 -1.50 -0.08
CA TRP A 78 -9.56 -1.52 -0.86
C TRP A 78 -8.76 -2.81 -0.69
N THR A 79 -8.79 -3.42 0.51
CA THR A 79 -8.22 -4.76 0.73
C THR A 79 -8.99 -5.81 -0.08
N LYS A 80 -10.33 -5.69 -0.14
CA LYS A 80 -11.17 -6.56 -0.98
C LYS A 80 -10.83 -6.38 -2.47
N ASP A 81 -10.69 -5.16 -2.96
CA ASP A 81 -10.30 -4.90 -4.36
C ASP A 81 -8.99 -5.62 -4.71
N ALA A 82 -7.98 -5.46 -3.85
CA ALA A 82 -6.69 -6.10 -4.04
C ALA A 82 -6.79 -7.64 -3.99
N THR A 83 -7.59 -8.18 -3.07
CA THR A 83 -7.85 -9.63 -2.99
C THR A 83 -8.49 -10.15 -4.28
N ASP A 84 -9.57 -9.50 -4.73
CA ASP A 84 -10.32 -9.91 -5.91
C ASP A 84 -9.46 -9.84 -7.20
N ILE A 85 -8.61 -8.81 -7.33
CA ILE A 85 -7.65 -8.69 -8.44
C ILE A 85 -6.63 -9.84 -8.41
N LEU A 86 -6.07 -10.14 -7.24
CA LEU A 86 -5.09 -11.22 -7.10
C LEU A 86 -5.71 -12.59 -7.36
N GLU A 87 -6.92 -12.84 -6.91
CA GLU A 87 -7.64 -14.10 -7.18
C GLU A 87 -7.90 -14.33 -8.68
N LYS A 88 -8.04 -13.25 -9.46
CA LYS A 88 -8.28 -13.34 -10.91
C LYS A 88 -7.01 -13.37 -11.75
N LEU A 89 -5.90 -12.80 -11.28
CA LEU A 89 -4.72 -12.53 -12.12
C LEU A 89 -3.43 -13.16 -11.60
N ALA A 90 -3.40 -13.69 -10.37
CA ALA A 90 -2.23 -14.33 -9.77
C ALA A 90 -2.45 -15.83 -9.60
N ASP A 91 -1.75 -16.62 -10.41
CA ASP A 91 -1.86 -18.08 -10.38
C ASP A 91 -0.97 -18.74 -9.30
N ASP A 92 0.07 -18.02 -8.84
CA ASP A 92 1.11 -18.55 -7.94
C ASP A 92 1.48 -17.51 -6.86
N LYS A 93 2.61 -17.71 -6.16
CA LYS A 93 3.14 -16.77 -5.18
C LYS A 93 3.40 -15.38 -5.80
N VAL A 94 3.21 -14.34 -4.99
CA VAL A 94 3.39 -12.94 -5.39
C VAL A 94 4.44 -12.23 -4.53
N ILE A 95 5.12 -11.23 -5.12
CA ILE A 95 5.86 -10.21 -4.37
C ILE A 95 5.00 -8.96 -4.35
N LEU A 96 4.65 -8.48 -3.17
CA LEU A 96 3.87 -7.25 -3.02
C LEU A 96 4.80 -6.07 -2.75
N VAL A 97 4.57 -4.96 -3.45
CA VAL A 97 5.26 -3.68 -3.24
C VAL A 97 4.21 -2.64 -2.87
N GLY A 98 4.15 -2.26 -1.60
CA GLY A 98 3.12 -1.37 -1.06
C GLY A 98 3.67 -0.02 -0.62
N SER A 99 3.07 1.08 -1.10
CA SER A 99 3.43 2.45 -0.73
C SER A 99 2.34 3.09 0.14
N SER A 100 2.73 3.66 1.30
CA SER A 100 1.79 4.35 2.21
C SER A 100 0.58 3.47 2.56
N LEU A 101 -0.67 3.86 2.23
CA LEU A 101 -1.88 3.03 2.34
C LEU A 101 -1.68 1.63 1.73
N GLY A 102 -1.05 1.54 0.56
CA GLY A 102 -0.77 0.26 -0.10
C GLY A 102 0.08 -0.69 0.75
N GLY A 103 0.89 -0.15 1.65
CA GLY A 103 1.60 -0.95 2.65
C GLY A 103 0.69 -1.54 3.74
N TRP A 104 -0.39 -0.85 4.11
CA TRP A 104 -1.41 -1.41 5.02
C TRP A 104 -2.22 -2.51 4.32
N ILE A 105 -2.70 -2.23 3.12
CA ILE A 105 -3.41 -3.22 2.29
C ILE A 105 -2.55 -4.48 2.08
N MET A 106 -1.25 -4.30 1.79
CA MET A 106 -0.29 -5.39 1.64
C MET A 106 -0.20 -6.28 2.88
N LEU A 107 -0.14 -5.69 4.07
CA LEU A 107 -0.10 -6.46 5.33
C LEU A 107 -1.40 -7.23 5.58
N ASN A 108 -2.57 -6.64 5.25
CA ASN A 108 -3.85 -7.35 5.32
C ASN A 108 -3.89 -8.55 4.37
N LEU A 109 -3.41 -8.40 3.13
CA LEU A 109 -3.31 -9.49 2.16
C LEU A 109 -2.36 -10.60 2.65
N ALA A 110 -1.18 -10.22 3.14
CA ALA A 110 -0.18 -11.16 3.61
C ALA A 110 -0.64 -11.93 4.86
N LYS A 111 -1.31 -11.24 5.80
CA LYS A 111 -1.93 -11.87 6.97
C LYS A 111 -3.02 -12.88 6.59
N ALA A 112 -3.84 -12.55 5.59
CA ALA A 112 -4.93 -13.43 5.14
C ALA A 112 -4.41 -14.65 4.35
N ASN A 113 -3.30 -14.51 3.62
CA ASN A 113 -2.77 -15.53 2.72
C ASN A 113 -1.23 -15.63 2.81
N PRO A 114 -0.63 -15.96 3.97
CA PRO A 114 0.81 -15.92 4.14
C PRO A 114 1.56 -16.85 3.18
N HIS A 115 0.97 -18.00 2.85
CA HIS A 115 1.56 -18.98 1.93
C HIS A 115 1.67 -18.51 0.46
N LYS A 116 0.89 -17.50 0.07
CA LYS A 116 0.95 -16.88 -1.26
C LYS A 116 2.04 -15.81 -1.38
N MET A 117 2.68 -15.42 -0.29
CA MET A 117 3.69 -14.36 -0.30
C MET A 117 5.07 -14.94 -0.59
N ALA A 118 5.71 -14.48 -1.67
CA ALA A 118 7.12 -14.72 -1.96
C ALA A 118 8.03 -13.67 -1.33
N GLY A 119 7.50 -12.48 -1.03
CA GLY A 119 8.20 -11.41 -0.35
C GLY A 119 7.39 -10.11 -0.33
N LEU A 120 7.76 -9.19 0.56
CA LEU A 120 7.10 -7.90 0.73
C LEU A 120 8.13 -6.78 0.68
N ILE A 121 7.82 -5.72 -0.08
CA ILE A 121 8.57 -4.45 -0.06
C ILE A 121 7.63 -3.35 0.37
N ARG A 122 7.99 -2.61 1.40
CA ARG A 122 7.20 -1.51 1.94
C ARG A 122 7.91 -0.18 1.76
N ILE A 123 7.18 0.82 1.31
CA ILE A 123 7.69 2.16 1.04
C ILE A 123 6.85 3.16 1.84
N ALA A 124 7.43 3.75 2.89
CA ALA A 124 6.75 4.74 3.75
C ALA A 124 5.35 4.30 4.17
N ALA A 125 5.17 2.99 4.46
CA ALA A 125 3.84 2.44 4.63
C ALA A 125 3.20 2.85 5.96
N ALA A 126 1.91 3.09 5.91
CA ALA A 126 1.10 3.70 6.95
C ALA A 126 0.01 2.75 7.49
N PRO A 127 0.35 1.58 8.10
CA PRO A 127 -0.66 0.79 8.78
C PRO A 127 -1.24 1.61 9.94
N ASP A 128 -2.53 1.39 10.21
CA ASP A 128 -3.26 2.00 11.32
C ASP A 128 -3.33 3.54 11.28
N PHE A 129 -3.00 4.18 10.13
CA PHE A 129 -2.90 5.64 10.02
C PHE A 129 -4.21 6.35 10.36
N THR A 130 -5.34 5.74 10.08
CA THR A 130 -6.66 6.32 10.35
C THR A 130 -6.87 6.57 11.83
N GLU A 131 -6.37 5.69 12.69
CA GLU A 131 -6.43 5.83 14.14
C GLU A 131 -5.24 6.65 14.65
N THR A 132 -4.01 6.25 14.30
CA THR A 132 -2.80 6.78 14.94
C THR A 132 -2.36 8.13 14.40
N LEU A 133 -2.58 8.41 13.11
CA LEU A 133 -2.13 9.63 12.45
C LEU A 133 -3.26 10.63 12.16
N ILE A 134 -4.52 10.18 12.11
CA ILE A 134 -5.67 11.07 11.94
C ILE A 134 -6.42 11.20 13.27
N TRP A 135 -7.15 10.20 13.68
CA TRP A 135 -8.11 10.30 14.79
C TRP A 135 -7.47 10.77 16.10
N GLN A 136 -6.33 10.19 16.49
CA GLN A 136 -5.64 10.55 17.75
C GLN A 136 -5.01 11.95 17.72
N ASN A 137 -4.82 12.54 16.55
CA ASN A 137 -4.30 13.91 16.40
C ASN A 137 -5.41 14.97 16.31
N LEU A 138 -6.68 14.57 16.19
CA LEU A 138 -7.81 15.49 16.25
C LEU A 138 -8.06 15.94 17.68
N SER A 139 -8.43 17.22 17.85
CA SER A 139 -8.99 17.71 19.11
C SER A 139 -10.34 17.06 19.42
N ALA A 140 -10.78 17.12 20.68
CA ALA A 140 -12.09 16.59 21.05
C ALA A 140 -13.24 17.22 20.24
N ASP A 141 -13.16 18.52 19.97
CA ASP A 141 -14.16 19.25 19.17
C ASP A 141 -14.17 18.75 17.72
N GLN A 142 -12.98 18.50 17.12
CA GLN A 142 -12.86 17.96 15.77
C GLN A 142 -13.37 16.51 15.68
N GLN A 143 -13.11 15.69 16.70
CA GLN A 143 -13.63 14.32 16.78
C GLN A 143 -15.17 14.33 16.85
N GLU A 144 -15.74 15.23 17.65
CA GLU A 144 -17.19 15.39 17.76
C GLU A 144 -17.79 15.91 16.45
N GLU A 145 -17.16 16.92 15.82
CA GLU A 145 -17.57 17.43 14.51
C GLU A 145 -17.58 16.31 13.47
N MET A 146 -16.48 15.54 13.36
CA MET A 146 -16.38 14.43 12.41
C MET A 146 -17.45 13.35 12.65
N ALA A 147 -17.75 13.04 13.92
CA ALA A 147 -18.79 12.07 14.25
C ALA A 147 -20.20 12.56 13.92
N GLN A 148 -20.46 13.88 14.02
CA GLN A 148 -21.77 14.49 13.73
C GLN A 148 -21.98 14.73 12.24
N THR A 149 -20.94 15.20 11.52
CA THR A 149 -21.03 15.57 10.09
C THR A 149 -20.71 14.41 9.16
N GLY A 150 -20.09 13.34 9.68
CA GLY A 150 -19.65 12.17 8.91
C GLY A 150 -18.30 12.34 8.21
N GLN A 151 -17.62 13.48 8.31
CA GLN A 151 -16.32 13.72 7.70
C GLN A 151 -15.57 14.88 8.36
N ILE A 152 -14.27 14.99 8.07
CA ILE A 152 -13.45 16.14 8.43
C ILE A 152 -12.54 16.54 7.26
N ALA A 153 -12.28 17.83 7.09
CA ALA A 153 -11.30 18.37 6.15
C ALA A 153 -10.02 18.72 6.91
N LEU A 154 -8.89 18.21 6.47
CA LEU A 154 -7.57 18.46 7.07
C LEU A 154 -6.61 19.06 6.03
N PRO A 155 -5.67 19.94 6.42
CA PRO A 155 -4.72 20.52 5.50
C PRO A 155 -3.96 19.47 4.69
N ASN A 156 -3.84 19.71 3.38
CA ASN A 156 -3.07 18.86 2.48
C ASN A 156 -1.64 19.39 2.35
N PRO A 157 -0.60 18.64 2.72
CA PRO A 157 0.78 19.11 2.60
C PRO A 157 1.27 19.28 1.15
N TYR A 158 0.48 18.83 0.15
CA TYR A 158 0.88 18.79 -1.26
C TYR A 158 0.01 19.65 -2.19
N ALA A 159 -1.09 20.21 -1.70
CA ALA A 159 -2.01 21.02 -2.47
C ALA A 159 -2.70 22.07 -1.61
N ASP A 160 -3.26 23.11 -2.25
CA ASP A 160 -4.01 24.16 -1.56
C ASP A 160 -5.39 23.68 -1.05
N GLU A 161 -5.91 22.59 -1.61
CA GLU A 161 -7.20 22.02 -1.22
C GLU A 161 -7.02 21.01 -0.09
N ASP A 162 -7.87 21.09 0.93
CA ASP A 162 -7.86 20.18 2.07
C ASP A 162 -8.18 18.74 1.64
N VAL A 163 -7.65 17.77 2.38
CA VAL A 163 -8.03 16.35 2.24
C VAL A 163 -9.24 16.07 3.10
N ILE A 164 -10.29 15.52 2.49
CA ILE A 164 -11.50 15.11 3.20
C ILE A 164 -11.34 13.65 3.65
N TYR A 165 -11.52 13.41 4.96
CA TYR A 165 -11.53 12.09 5.55
C TYR A 165 -12.93 11.73 6.04
N PRO A 166 -13.59 10.73 5.46
CA PRO A 166 -14.88 10.23 5.95
C PRO A 166 -14.74 9.54 7.30
N TYR A 167 -15.73 9.71 8.18
CA TYR A 167 -15.76 9.02 9.49
C TYR A 167 -15.84 7.48 9.31
N THR A 168 -16.46 7.02 8.23
CA THR A 168 -16.51 5.60 7.85
C THR A 168 -15.12 5.01 7.64
N LEU A 169 -14.16 5.77 7.08
CA LEU A 169 -12.77 5.35 6.93
C LEU A 169 -12.09 5.13 8.29
N ILE A 170 -12.38 6.00 9.28
CA ILE A 170 -11.84 5.86 10.64
C ILE A 170 -12.43 4.62 11.32
N THR A 171 -13.75 4.45 11.28
CA THR A 171 -14.43 3.32 11.94
C THR A 171 -14.05 1.98 11.33
N ASP A 172 -14.01 1.87 10.00
CA ASP A 172 -13.54 0.68 9.30
C ASP A 172 -12.05 0.39 9.58
N GLY A 173 -11.22 1.45 9.65
CA GLY A 173 -9.80 1.32 9.96
C GLY A 173 -9.55 0.66 11.33
N ARG A 174 -10.41 0.91 12.33
CA ARG A 174 -10.33 0.28 13.66
C ARG A 174 -10.53 -1.23 13.61
N ASP A 175 -11.35 -1.72 12.71
CA ASP A 175 -11.54 -3.17 12.50
C ASP A 175 -10.35 -3.82 11.78
N ASN A 176 -9.48 -3.00 11.20
CA ASN A 176 -8.31 -3.40 10.40
C ASN A 176 -6.96 -3.12 11.07
N LEU A 177 -6.92 -2.75 12.36
CA LEU A 177 -5.67 -2.47 13.08
C LEU A 177 -4.73 -3.69 13.11
N LEU A 178 -3.45 -3.45 12.92
CA LEU A 178 -2.43 -4.46 12.74
C LEU A 178 -1.29 -4.41 13.76
N LEU A 179 -0.92 -3.20 14.22
CA LEU A 179 0.31 -3.02 15.01
C LEU A 179 0.16 -3.34 16.50
N ASP A 180 -1.05 -3.69 16.95
CA ASP A 180 -1.35 -4.03 18.35
C ASP A 180 -1.21 -5.52 18.68
N LYS A 181 -0.92 -6.37 17.68
CA LYS A 181 -0.87 -7.84 17.83
C LYS A 181 0.10 -8.49 16.84
N PRO A 182 0.61 -9.71 17.17
CA PRO A 182 1.47 -10.44 16.25
C PRO A 182 0.78 -10.76 14.93
N LEU A 183 1.55 -10.66 13.82
CA LEU A 183 1.14 -10.99 12.47
C LEU A 183 1.90 -12.23 11.98
N ASP A 184 1.16 -13.28 11.61
CA ASP A 184 1.75 -14.50 11.05
C ASP A 184 2.14 -14.29 9.59
N ILE A 185 3.21 -13.49 9.39
CA ILE A 185 3.82 -13.20 8.09
C ILE A 185 5.28 -13.64 8.17
N THR A 186 5.63 -14.70 7.45
CA THR A 186 6.92 -15.40 7.56
C THR A 186 7.85 -15.20 6.36
N CYS A 187 7.36 -14.63 5.24
CA CYS A 187 8.19 -14.35 4.07
C CYS A 187 9.19 -13.22 4.34
N SER A 188 10.20 -13.08 3.48
CA SER A 188 11.16 -11.98 3.53
C SER A 188 10.50 -10.61 3.36
N ILE A 189 10.89 -9.63 4.19
CA ILE A 189 10.31 -8.29 4.21
C ILE A 189 11.40 -7.23 4.14
N ILE A 190 11.28 -6.28 3.21
CA ILE A 190 12.17 -5.13 3.12
C ILE A 190 11.36 -3.85 3.30
N LEU A 191 11.75 -3.03 4.27
CA LEU A 191 11.06 -1.81 4.66
C LEU A 191 11.93 -0.60 4.27
N HIS A 192 11.41 0.30 3.43
CA HIS A 192 12.03 1.58 3.11
C HIS A 192 11.27 2.71 3.80
N GLN A 193 11.99 3.55 4.55
CA GLN A 193 11.39 4.67 5.27
C GLN A 193 12.31 5.89 5.28
N GLY A 194 11.74 7.04 4.96
CA GLY A 194 12.40 8.33 5.11
C GLY A 194 12.38 8.79 6.57
N MET A 195 13.51 9.28 7.10
CA MET A 195 13.55 9.85 8.46
C MET A 195 13.06 11.30 8.51
N ALA A 196 12.97 11.98 7.34
CA ALA A 196 12.36 13.30 7.18
C ALA A 196 10.88 13.19 6.71
N ASP A 197 10.26 12.04 6.86
CA ASP A 197 8.84 11.83 6.61
C ASP A 197 8.03 12.48 7.74
N HIS A 198 7.23 13.51 7.38
CA HIS A 198 6.37 14.24 8.32
C HIS A 198 4.95 13.68 8.41
N GLU A 199 4.59 12.72 7.55
CA GLU A 199 3.28 12.08 7.53
C GLU A 199 3.29 10.77 8.31
N VAL A 200 4.28 9.91 8.05
CA VAL A 200 4.44 8.62 8.72
C VAL A 200 5.75 8.59 9.48
N PRO A 201 5.72 8.54 10.81
CA PRO A 201 6.93 8.45 11.63
C PRO A 201 7.78 7.24 11.22
N TRP A 202 9.10 7.41 11.11
CA TRP A 202 10.00 6.33 10.71
C TRP A 202 9.97 5.13 11.70
N GLN A 203 9.57 5.35 12.95
CA GLN A 203 9.37 4.33 13.96
C GLN A 203 8.28 3.29 13.55
N THR A 204 7.37 3.68 12.68
CA THR A 204 6.37 2.76 12.12
C THR A 204 7.02 1.57 11.42
N ALA A 205 8.17 1.76 10.75
CA ALA A 205 8.91 0.65 10.16
C ALA A 205 9.42 -0.34 11.23
N CYS A 206 9.90 0.17 12.39
CA CYS A 206 10.32 -0.67 13.50
C CYS A 206 9.12 -1.42 14.11
N ALA A 207 7.99 -0.73 14.34
CA ALA A 207 6.78 -1.35 14.89
C ALA A 207 6.28 -2.51 14.02
N ILE A 208 6.38 -2.39 12.69
CA ILE A 208 6.02 -3.49 11.80
C ILE A 208 6.99 -4.66 11.92
N ALA A 209 8.30 -4.38 11.98
CA ALA A 209 9.30 -5.44 12.17
C ALA A 209 9.10 -6.19 13.49
N GLU A 210 8.58 -5.53 14.53
CA GLU A 210 8.32 -6.14 15.83
C GLU A 210 7.11 -7.08 15.83
N VAL A 211 6.08 -6.79 15.01
CA VAL A 211 4.82 -7.58 15.03
C VAL A 211 4.78 -8.72 14.02
N VAL A 212 5.61 -8.72 12.98
CA VAL A 212 5.65 -9.80 11.98
C VAL A 212 6.46 -11.00 12.49
N SER A 213 6.04 -12.21 12.12
CA SER A 213 6.72 -13.46 12.54
C SER A 213 7.96 -13.79 11.70
N SER A 214 8.26 -13.02 10.66
CA SER A 214 9.44 -13.25 9.81
C SER A 214 10.74 -12.94 10.55
N ASP A 215 11.71 -13.85 10.47
CA ASP A 215 13.09 -13.61 10.92
C ASP A 215 13.93 -12.84 9.88
N ASN A 216 13.44 -12.71 8.65
CA ASN A 216 14.13 -12.03 7.55
C ASN A 216 13.46 -10.67 7.26
N VAL A 217 13.71 -9.70 8.13
CA VAL A 217 13.19 -8.32 8.01
C VAL A 217 14.35 -7.33 7.95
N HIS A 218 14.41 -6.57 6.86
CA HIS A 218 15.41 -5.52 6.66
C HIS A 218 14.75 -4.14 6.66
N ILE A 219 15.32 -3.19 7.41
CA ILE A 219 14.84 -1.80 7.47
C ILE A 219 15.90 -0.88 6.88
N ASN A 220 15.55 -0.16 5.83
CA ASN A 220 16.37 0.88 5.20
C ASN A 220 15.85 2.26 5.61
N LEU A 221 16.53 2.93 6.54
CA LEU A 221 16.22 4.29 6.95
C LEU A 221 17.07 5.28 6.19
N VAL A 222 16.44 6.21 5.45
CA VAL A 222 17.12 7.25 4.67
C VAL A 222 16.90 8.61 5.34
N LYS A 223 17.99 9.19 5.89
CA LYS A 223 17.91 10.34 6.79
C LYS A 223 17.23 11.57 6.17
N ALA A 224 17.49 11.86 4.89
CA ALA A 224 16.99 13.07 4.23
C ALA A 224 15.70 12.85 3.43
N SER A 225 15.21 11.61 3.34
CA SER A 225 14.03 11.26 2.53
C SER A 225 12.74 11.57 3.27
N GLY A 226 11.76 12.09 2.53
CA GLY A 226 10.39 12.33 3.00
C GLY A 226 9.44 11.20 2.62
N HIS A 227 8.13 11.46 2.79
CA HIS A 227 7.06 10.47 2.59
C HIS A 227 7.00 9.90 1.17
N ARG A 228 7.19 10.72 0.16
CA ARG A 228 7.07 10.27 -1.24
C ARG A 228 8.07 9.18 -1.61
N PHE A 229 9.27 9.21 -1.08
CA PHE A 229 10.34 8.23 -1.31
C PHE A 229 10.43 7.84 -2.80
N SER A 230 10.73 8.83 -3.66
CA SER A 230 10.60 8.68 -5.12
C SER A 230 11.66 9.42 -5.94
N SER A 231 12.79 9.80 -5.32
CA SER A 231 13.97 10.23 -6.07
C SER A 231 14.57 9.06 -6.87
N ASP A 232 15.44 9.34 -7.84
CA ASP A 232 16.08 8.31 -8.64
C ASP A 232 16.87 7.32 -7.77
N GLU A 233 17.55 7.81 -6.72
CA GLU A 233 18.29 6.97 -5.78
C GLU A 233 17.34 6.09 -4.95
N GLU A 234 16.22 6.62 -4.49
CA GLU A 234 15.22 5.86 -3.73
C GLU A 234 14.53 4.80 -4.58
N ILE A 235 14.22 5.12 -5.84
CA ILE A 235 13.69 4.17 -6.82
C ILE A 235 14.72 3.05 -7.09
N ALA A 236 16.00 3.40 -7.24
CA ALA A 236 17.07 2.40 -7.40
C ALA A 236 17.19 1.48 -6.19
N MET A 237 17.03 2.00 -4.95
CA MET A 237 16.98 1.17 -3.74
C MET A 237 15.80 0.20 -3.73
N ILE A 238 14.61 0.64 -4.16
CA ILE A 238 13.42 -0.21 -4.26
C ILE A 238 13.66 -1.34 -5.28
N ILE A 239 14.20 -1.00 -6.45
CA ILE A 239 14.51 -1.99 -7.50
C ILE A 239 15.56 -3.00 -7.00
N HIS A 240 16.62 -2.55 -6.34
CA HIS A 240 17.63 -3.44 -5.75
C HIS A 240 17.02 -4.40 -4.70
N SER A 241 16.10 -3.90 -3.89
CA SER A 241 15.37 -4.76 -2.94
C SER A 241 14.51 -5.81 -3.65
N LEU A 242 13.87 -5.44 -4.76
CA LEU A 242 13.13 -6.38 -5.58
C LEU A 242 14.05 -7.46 -6.19
N GLU A 243 15.22 -7.07 -6.69
CA GLU A 243 16.24 -8.00 -7.21
C GLU A 243 16.70 -8.98 -6.12
N SER A 244 16.91 -8.49 -4.91
CA SER A 244 17.30 -9.32 -3.75
C SER A 244 16.24 -10.39 -3.44
N LEU A 245 14.95 -10.01 -3.38
CA LEU A 245 13.85 -10.97 -3.15
C LEU A 245 13.69 -11.96 -4.31
N LEU A 246 13.98 -11.56 -5.55
CA LEU A 246 13.91 -12.44 -6.71
C LEU A 246 15.07 -13.43 -6.80
N ALA A 247 16.22 -13.12 -6.18
CA ALA A 247 17.39 -13.97 -6.14
C ALA A 247 17.30 -15.06 -5.05
N ASP A 248 16.56 -14.80 -3.99
CA ASP A 248 16.37 -15.72 -2.86
C ASP A 248 14.86 -15.98 -2.66
N PRO A 249 14.23 -16.78 -3.52
CA PRO A 249 12.82 -17.12 -3.38
C PRO A 249 12.66 -18.09 -2.19
N SER A 250 12.23 -17.56 -1.05
CA SER A 250 11.87 -18.32 0.17
C SER A 250 10.60 -19.17 -0.01
#